data_cf9e3d94b02ffd13b360b5b689552e09
#
_entry.id   cf9e3d94b02ffd13b360b5b689552e09
#
_cell.length_a   1.000
_cell.length_b   1.000
_cell.length_c   1.000
_cell.angle_alpha   90.00
_cell.angle_beta   90.00
_cell.angle_gamma   90.00
#
_symmetry.space_group_name_H-M   'P 1'
#
loop_
_entity.id
_entity.type
_entity.pdbx_description
1 polymer ?
#
loop_
_entity_poly.entity_id
_entity_poly.type
_entity_poly.pdbx_seq_one_letter_code
_entity_poly.pdbx_strand_id
1 'polypeptide(L)'
;MDVKFLSFIDECGEKILRFQYSAIDDATRVRPLKIYEKHTQASAIDFVGHIIGKFPFRIKEIRTDNGHEFQAKFHWYVEDKGIRHSYIKRATPRLNGKVERSRRSDQEEFYQPLSYKSDVDLGAKLDEWEAFYSFNRPHGAFNGKTPYKALREKLQSQNTSV
;
A
#
# COMPACT_ATOMS: atom_id res chain seq x y z
N MET A 1 -0.36 -2.71 6.40
CA MET A 1 -0.95 -1.46 5.85
C MET A 1 -0.39 -0.26 6.57
N ASP A 2 -0.39 0.88 5.90
CA ASP A 2 0.22 2.10 6.40
C ASP A 2 -0.38 3.32 5.70
N VAL A 3 -0.32 4.51 6.34
CA VAL A 3 -0.82 5.77 5.80
C VAL A 3 0.30 6.81 5.73
N LYS A 4 0.48 7.42 4.55
CA LYS A 4 1.38 8.55 4.33
C LYS A 4 0.55 9.82 4.21
N PHE A 5 0.92 10.82 4.99
CA PHE A 5 0.34 12.17 4.92
C PHE A 5 1.01 12.95 3.79
N LEU A 6 0.20 13.48 2.89
CA LEU A 6 0.64 14.29 1.76
C LEU A 6 0.12 15.71 1.94
N SER A 7 0.96 16.69 1.69
CA SER A 7 0.61 18.11 1.75
C SER A 7 1.02 18.77 0.46
N PHE A 8 0.07 19.40 -0.21
CA PHE A 8 0.25 20.09 -1.48
C PHE A 8 -0.26 21.52 -1.37
N ILE A 9 0.16 22.37 -2.30
CA ILE A 9 -0.41 23.70 -2.51
C ILE A 9 -1.21 23.62 -3.81
N ASP A 10 -2.47 24.02 -3.78
CA ASP A 10 -3.32 24.06 -4.97
C ASP A 10 -3.06 25.31 -5.83
N GLU A 11 -3.80 25.41 -6.94
CA GLU A 11 -3.69 26.54 -7.87
C GLU A 11 -4.10 27.90 -7.25
N CYS A 12 -4.87 27.86 -6.14
CA CYS A 12 -5.31 29.03 -5.38
C CYS A 12 -4.33 29.39 -4.25
N GLY A 13 -3.26 28.62 -4.05
CA GLY A 13 -2.31 28.79 -2.97
C GLY A 13 -2.75 28.18 -1.62
N GLU A 14 -3.85 27.44 -1.61
CA GLU A 14 -4.37 26.80 -0.41
C GLU A 14 -3.65 25.46 -0.14
N LYS A 15 -3.41 25.19 1.15
CA LYS A 15 -2.79 23.92 1.57
C LYS A 15 -3.81 22.80 1.60
N ILE A 16 -3.61 21.82 0.72
CA ILE A 16 -4.42 20.59 0.65
C ILE A 16 -3.71 19.45 1.34
N LEU A 17 -4.45 18.71 2.16
CA LEU A 17 -3.99 17.44 2.77
C LEU A 17 -4.65 16.27 2.08
N ARG A 18 -3.85 15.24 1.78
CA ARG A 18 -4.31 13.96 1.26
C ARG A 18 -3.62 12.81 1.99
N PHE A 19 -4.23 11.66 1.97
CA PHE A 19 -3.79 10.50 2.72
C PHE A 19 -3.61 9.32 1.77
N GLN A 20 -2.35 8.94 1.53
CA GLN A 20 -2.03 7.76 0.74
C GLN A 20 -2.04 6.54 1.65
N TYR A 21 -3.01 5.67 1.45
CA TYR A 21 -3.02 4.34 2.03
C TYR A 21 -2.20 3.39 1.17
N SER A 22 -1.43 2.53 1.80
CA SER A 22 -0.60 1.54 1.15
C SER A 22 -0.65 0.20 1.88
N ALA A 23 -0.64 -0.88 1.12
CA ALA A 23 -0.42 -2.22 1.62
C ALA A 23 0.72 -2.85 0.82
N ILE A 24 1.55 -3.65 1.45
CA ILE A 24 2.63 -4.38 0.79
C ILE A 24 2.55 -5.85 1.17
N ASP A 25 2.55 -6.73 0.16
CA ASP A 25 2.67 -8.15 0.43
C ASP A 25 4.10 -8.49 0.87
N ASP A 26 4.20 -9.17 2.00
CA ASP A 26 5.48 -9.50 2.62
C ASP A 26 6.33 -10.45 1.77
N ALA A 27 5.67 -11.30 0.98
CA ALA A 27 6.32 -12.34 0.20
C ALA A 27 6.79 -11.87 -1.18
N THR A 28 6.00 -11.00 -1.83
CA THR A 28 6.20 -10.64 -3.25
C THR A 28 6.47 -9.17 -3.47
N ARG A 29 6.24 -8.32 -2.46
CA ARG A 29 6.35 -6.85 -2.53
C ARG A 29 5.35 -6.18 -3.47
N VAL A 30 4.37 -6.90 -3.99
CA VAL A 30 3.24 -6.27 -4.69
C VAL A 30 2.55 -5.31 -3.75
N ARG A 31 2.23 -4.10 -4.25
CA ARG A 31 1.88 -2.99 -3.37
C ARG A 31 0.74 -2.14 -3.93
N PRO A 32 -0.51 -2.43 -3.59
CA PRO A 32 -1.63 -1.54 -3.84
C PRO A 32 -1.52 -0.21 -3.10
N LEU A 33 -1.93 0.86 -3.79
CA LEU A 33 -1.94 2.23 -3.30
C LEU A 33 -3.30 2.88 -3.58
N LYS A 34 -3.75 3.77 -2.70
CA LYS A 34 -4.91 4.64 -2.96
C LYS A 34 -4.84 5.91 -2.15
N ILE A 35 -5.29 7.03 -2.73
CA ILE A 35 -5.35 8.33 -2.07
C ILE A 35 -6.77 8.60 -1.59
N TYR A 36 -6.87 9.19 -0.40
CA TYR A 36 -8.12 9.62 0.22
C TYR A 36 -8.00 11.07 0.69
N GLU A 37 -9.14 11.75 0.70
CA GLU A 37 -9.26 13.11 1.25
C GLU A 37 -9.31 13.12 2.78
N LYS A 38 -9.72 12.01 3.40
CA LYS A 38 -9.94 11.90 4.84
C LYS A 38 -9.15 10.76 5.45
N HIS A 39 -8.59 11.01 6.62
CA HIS A 39 -7.90 10.03 7.44
C HIS A 39 -8.86 9.44 8.49
N THR A 40 -9.63 8.45 8.09
CA THR A 40 -10.71 7.88 8.90
C THR A 40 -10.73 6.36 8.85
N GLN A 41 -11.45 5.74 9.79
CA GLN A 41 -11.71 4.29 9.74
C GLN A 41 -12.49 3.88 8.49
N ALA A 42 -13.39 4.74 7.99
CA ALA A 42 -14.12 4.48 6.74
C ALA A 42 -13.18 4.41 5.53
N SER A 43 -12.19 5.31 5.45
CA SER A 43 -11.15 5.27 4.40
C SER A 43 -10.30 4.01 4.50
N ALA A 44 -9.93 3.60 5.72
CA ALA A 44 -9.18 2.36 5.95
C ALA A 44 -9.97 1.11 5.54
N ILE A 45 -11.27 1.07 5.84
CA ILE A 45 -12.19 -0.01 5.47
C ILE A 45 -12.35 -0.09 3.95
N ASP A 46 -12.56 1.05 3.27
CA ASP A 46 -12.64 1.10 1.80
C ASP A 46 -11.34 0.60 1.17
N PHE A 47 -10.20 0.97 1.74
CA PHE A 47 -8.90 0.48 1.27
C PHE A 47 -8.72 -1.03 1.45
N VAL A 48 -9.30 -1.66 2.49
CA VAL A 48 -9.31 -3.13 2.60
C VAL A 48 -10.08 -3.76 1.43
N GLY A 49 -11.23 -3.22 1.07
CA GLY A 49 -11.97 -3.64 -0.12
C GLY A 49 -11.13 -3.52 -1.40
N HIS A 50 -10.42 -2.40 -1.55
CA HIS A 50 -9.52 -2.16 -2.68
C HIS A 50 -8.40 -3.21 -2.76
N ILE A 51 -7.70 -3.51 -1.66
CA ILE A 51 -6.61 -4.49 -1.68
C ILE A 51 -7.10 -5.93 -1.90
N ILE A 52 -8.28 -6.28 -1.40
CA ILE A 52 -8.90 -7.59 -1.67
C ILE A 52 -9.15 -7.77 -3.17
N GLY A 53 -9.60 -6.71 -3.87
CA GLY A 53 -9.80 -6.74 -5.32
C GLY A 53 -8.51 -6.74 -6.15
N LYS A 54 -7.43 -6.18 -5.60
CA LYS A 54 -6.13 -6.06 -6.31
C LYS A 54 -5.24 -7.29 -6.16
N PHE A 55 -5.27 -7.97 -5.02
CA PHE A 55 -4.46 -9.16 -4.81
C PHE A 55 -5.11 -10.41 -5.46
N PRO A 56 -4.36 -11.18 -6.25
CA PRO A 56 -4.87 -12.42 -6.87
C PRO A 56 -4.80 -13.63 -5.93
N PHE A 57 -4.76 -13.39 -4.63
CA PHE A 57 -4.68 -14.42 -3.59
C PHE A 57 -5.46 -14.00 -2.34
N ARG A 58 -5.84 -14.95 -1.51
CA ARG A 58 -6.52 -14.70 -0.25
C ARG A 58 -5.55 -14.07 0.76
N ILE A 59 -5.92 -12.91 1.29
CA ILE A 59 -5.20 -12.26 2.37
C ILE A 59 -5.47 -13.02 3.67
N LYS A 60 -4.42 -13.46 4.36
CA LYS A 60 -4.53 -14.19 5.63
C LYS A 60 -4.45 -13.26 6.84
N GLU A 61 -3.67 -12.20 6.74
CA GLU A 61 -3.40 -11.28 7.83
C GLU A 61 -3.15 -9.87 7.29
N ILE A 62 -3.72 -8.88 7.97
CA ILE A 62 -3.39 -7.46 7.79
C ILE A 62 -2.68 -6.98 9.04
N ARG A 63 -1.50 -6.39 8.87
CA ARG A 63 -0.74 -5.75 9.94
C ARG A 63 -0.76 -4.25 9.76
N THR A 64 -1.05 -3.54 10.84
CA THR A 64 -1.07 -2.07 10.89
C THR A 64 -0.28 -1.58 12.09
N ASP A 65 0.04 -0.30 12.12
CA ASP A 65 0.38 0.35 13.38
C ASP A 65 -0.90 0.53 14.24
N ASN A 66 -0.77 1.19 15.37
CA ASN A 66 -1.90 1.43 16.26
C ASN A 66 -2.56 2.80 15.99
N GLY A 67 -2.62 3.23 14.73
CA GLY A 67 -3.32 4.43 14.29
C GLY A 67 -4.83 4.37 14.57
N HIS A 68 -5.44 5.52 14.82
CA HIS A 68 -6.89 5.58 15.14
C HIS A 68 -7.77 5.07 13.99
N GLU A 69 -7.32 5.18 12.75
CA GLU A 69 -7.99 4.69 11.56
C GLU A 69 -8.04 3.17 11.47
N PHE A 70 -7.18 2.46 12.23
CA PHE A 70 -7.09 1.00 12.24
C PHE A 70 -7.73 0.36 13.47
N GLN A 71 -8.44 1.13 14.28
CA GLN A 71 -9.07 0.66 15.52
C GLN A 71 -10.54 0.31 15.33
N ALA A 72 -11.18 -0.21 16.38
CA ALA A 72 -12.62 -0.45 16.49
C ALA A 72 -13.28 -1.02 15.22
N LYS A 73 -14.02 -0.18 14.47
CA LYS A 73 -14.79 -0.61 13.28
C LYS A 73 -13.91 -1.23 12.21
N PHE A 74 -12.69 -0.73 12.01
CA PHE A 74 -11.73 -1.30 11.07
C PHE A 74 -11.34 -2.72 11.49
N HIS A 75 -10.98 -2.91 12.76
CA HIS A 75 -10.59 -4.20 13.29
C HIS A 75 -11.70 -5.25 13.09
N TRP A 76 -12.93 -4.91 13.49
CA TRP A 76 -14.07 -5.81 13.32
C TRP A 76 -14.40 -6.11 11.86
N TYR A 77 -14.31 -5.11 10.98
CA TYR A 77 -14.53 -5.33 9.54
C TYR A 77 -13.51 -6.31 8.94
N VAL A 78 -12.25 -6.21 9.30
CA VAL A 78 -11.19 -7.10 8.82
C VAL A 78 -11.43 -8.53 9.31
N GLU A 79 -11.77 -8.71 10.60
CA GLU A 79 -12.09 -9.99 11.20
C GLU A 79 -13.34 -10.64 10.55
N ASP A 80 -14.38 -9.86 10.27
CA ASP A 80 -15.60 -10.33 9.57
C ASP A 80 -15.30 -10.84 8.14
N LYS A 81 -14.26 -10.34 7.49
CA LYS A 81 -13.77 -10.85 6.21
C LYS A 81 -12.95 -12.16 6.33
N GLY A 82 -12.78 -12.66 7.53
CA GLY A 82 -11.96 -13.84 7.83
C GLY A 82 -10.46 -13.54 7.65
N ILE A 83 -10.05 -12.30 7.83
CA ILE A 83 -8.68 -11.84 7.76
C ILE A 83 -8.23 -11.48 9.18
N ARG A 84 -7.13 -12.06 9.65
CA ARG A 84 -6.58 -11.72 10.96
C ARG A 84 -6.04 -10.29 10.94
N HIS A 85 -6.40 -9.48 11.94
CA HIS A 85 -5.82 -8.16 12.14
C HIS A 85 -4.85 -8.17 13.33
N SER A 86 -3.64 -7.69 13.11
CA SER A 86 -2.62 -7.57 14.16
C SER A 86 -1.93 -6.21 14.14
N TYR A 87 -1.67 -5.68 15.33
CA TYR A 87 -0.94 -4.43 15.50
C TYR A 87 0.57 -4.70 15.58
N ILE A 88 1.33 -3.92 14.81
CA ILE A 88 2.80 -3.93 14.88
C ILE A 88 3.22 -3.17 16.13
N LYS A 89 3.94 -3.83 17.04
CA LYS A 89 4.50 -3.16 18.21
C LYS A 89 5.51 -2.10 17.78
N ARG A 90 5.42 -0.90 18.37
CA ARG A 90 6.43 0.14 18.22
C ARG A 90 7.81 -0.46 18.54
N ALA A 91 8.81 -0.15 17.74
CA ALA A 91 10.18 -0.67 17.86
C ALA A 91 10.43 -2.12 17.40
N THR A 92 9.71 -2.62 16.39
CA THR A 92 10.09 -3.87 15.72
C THR A 92 10.79 -3.54 14.37
N PRO A 93 12.13 -3.36 14.34
CA PRO A 93 12.86 -2.78 13.19
C PRO A 93 12.69 -3.58 11.89
N ARG A 94 12.53 -4.91 11.98
CA ARG A 94 12.45 -5.79 10.81
C ARG A 94 11.13 -5.65 10.02
N LEU A 95 10.03 -5.34 10.69
CA LEU A 95 8.72 -5.18 10.04
C LEU A 95 8.56 -3.78 9.45
N ASN A 96 9.11 -2.75 10.13
CA ASN A 96 9.06 -1.37 9.67
C ASN A 96 10.01 -1.10 8.50
N GLY A 97 11.19 -1.75 8.44
CA GLY A 97 12.19 -1.47 7.41
C GLY A 97 11.71 -1.70 5.96
N LYS A 98 10.74 -2.59 5.74
CA LYS A 98 10.15 -2.83 4.42
C LYS A 98 9.20 -1.68 4.01
N VAL A 99 8.37 -1.24 4.94
CA VAL A 99 7.43 -0.13 4.76
C VAL A 99 8.21 1.17 4.60
N GLU A 100 9.22 1.42 5.43
CA GLU A 100 10.07 2.62 5.36
C GLU A 100 10.83 2.70 4.03
N ARG A 101 11.40 1.59 3.55
CA ARG A 101 12.06 1.54 2.24
C ARG A 101 11.08 1.81 1.11
N SER A 102 9.88 1.27 1.19
CA SER A 102 8.80 1.52 0.23
C SER A 102 8.39 2.99 0.21
N ARG A 103 8.24 3.61 1.39
CA ARG A 103 7.96 5.06 1.52
C ARG A 103 9.06 5.94 0.93
N ARG A 104 10.33 5.53 1.12
CA ARG A 104 11.48 6.24 0.53
C ARG A 104 11.45 6.18 -0.99
N SER A 105 11.17 5.01 -1.58
CA SER A 105 10.99 4.88 -3.03
C SER A 105 9.87 5.77 -3.55
N ASP A 106 8.72 5.83 -2.86
CA ASP A 106 7.65 6.75 -3.25
C ASP A 106 8.09 8.20 -3.19
N GLN A 107 8.82 8.59 -2.15
CA GLN A 107 9.28 9.96 -2.00
C GLN A 107 10.27 10.34 -3.12
N GLU A 108 11.28 9.53 -3.35
CA GLU A 108 12.39 9.81 -4.26
C GLU A 108 12.01 9.63 -5.73
N GLU A 109 11.27 8.57 -6.06
CA GLU A 109 11.00 8.17 -7.44
C GLU A 109 9.65 8.66 -7.97
N PHE A 110 8.70 8.98 -7.09
CA PHE A 110 7.36 9.44 -7.47
C PHE A 110 7.07 10.87 -7.02
N TYR A 111 7.04 11.15 -5.72
CA TYR A 111 6.58 12.45 -5.23
C TYR A 111 7.53 13.62 -5.50
N GLN A 112 8.84 13.43 -5.46
CA GLN A 112 9.79 14.51 -5.73
C GLN A 112 9.72 15.02 -7.18
N PRO A 113 9.66 14.14 -8.21
CA PRO A 113 9.51 14.58 -9.59
C PRO A 113 8.06 14.88 -10.00
N LEU A 114 7.09 14.69 -9.09
CA LEU A 114 5.66 14.75 -9.44
C LEU A 114 5.21 16.18 -9.70
N SER A 115 4.60 16.38 -10.88
CA SER A 115 3.77 17.54 -11.21
C SER A 115 2.36 17.05 -11.51
N TYR A 116 1.34 17.65 -10.89
CA TYR A 116 -0.07 17.29 -11.09
C TYR A 116 -0.96 18.53 -11.01
N LYS A 117 -2.16 18.47 -11.59
CA LYS A 117 -3.09 19.60 -11.70
C LYS A 117 -4.32 19.46 -10.82
N SER A 118 -4.72 18.23 -10.49
CA SER A 118 -5.93 17.95 -9.73
C SER A 118 -5.84 16.59 -9.04
N ASP A 119 -6.77 16.29 -8.12
CA ASP A 119 -6.85 14.99 -7.46
C ASP A 119 -7.08 13.82 -8.45
N VAL A 120 -7.81 14.09 -9.55
CA VAL A 120 -8.02 13.07 -10.60
C VAL A 120 -6.70 12.77 -11.31
N ASP A 121 -5.92 13.78 -11.65
CA ASP A 121 -4.60 13.63 -12.26
C ASP A 121 -3.61 12.94 -11.29
N LEU A 122 -3.64 13.32 -10.02
CA LEU A 122 -2.84 12.68 -8.97
C LEU A 122 -3.19 11.19 -8.82
N GLY A 123 -4.48 10.85 -8.82
CA GLY A 123 -4.96 9.47 -8.77
C GLY A 123 -4.48 8.65 -9.96
N ALA A 124 -4.62 9.17 -11.18
CA ALA A 124 -4.15 8.50 -12.40
C ALA A 124 -2.63 8.26 -12.37
N LYS A 125 -1.85 9.26 -11.97
CA LYS A 125 -0.39 9.12 -11.84
C LYS A 125 0.01 8.13 -10.76
N LEU A 126 -0.75 8.04 -9.68
CA LEU A 126 -0.51 7.04 -8.64
C LEU A 126 -0.78 5.62 -9.15
N ASP A 127 -1.82 5.42 -9.94
CA ASP A 127 -2.13 4.13 -10.58
C ASP A 127 -1.01 3.72 -11.57
N GLU A 128 -0.48 4.66 -12.34
CA GLU A 128 0.68 4.44 -13.21
C GLU A 128 1.92 4.06 -12.39
N TRP A 129 2.16 4.74 -11.28
CA TRP A 129 3.27 4.43 -10.38
C TRP A 129 3.11 3.06 -9.72
N GLU A 130 1.91 2.70 -9.25
CA GLU A 130 1.62 1.36 -8.71
C GLU A 130 1.92 0.27 -9.74
N ALA A 131 1.48 0.48 -10.99
CA ALA A 131 1.73 -0.43 -12.09
C ALA A 131 3.23 -0.55 -12.39
N PHE A 132 3.93 0.58 -12.52
CA PHE A 132 5.39 0.58 -12.74
C PHE A 132 6.12 -0.14 -11.61
N TYR A 133 5.79 0.15 -10.35
CA TYR A 133 6.41 -0.48 -9.18
C TYR A 133 6.24 -2.00 -9.18
N SER A 134 5.04 -2.47 -9.51
CA SER A 134 4.71 -3.89 -9.46
C SER A 134 5.22 -4.68 -10.67
N PHE A 135 5.16 -4.10 -11.89
CA PHE A 135 5.44 -4.81 -13.14
C PHE A 135 6.80 -4.51 -13.75
N ASN A 136 7.36 -3.33 -13.52
CA ASN A 136 8.55 -2.87 -14.22
C ASN A 136 9.75 -2.60 -13.32
N ARG A 137 9.52 -2.21 -12.05
CA ARG A 137 10.61 -1.86 -11.15
C ARG A 137 11.36 -3.09 -10.62
N PRO A 138 12.69 -3.21 -10.87
CA PRO A 138 13.48 -4.31 -10.33
C PRO A 138 13.64 -4.19 -8.80
N HIS A 139 13.63 -5.30 -8.10
CA HIS A 139 13.86 -5.36 -6.66
C HIS A 139 15.08 -6.18 -6.29
N GLY A 140 15.98 -5.61 -5.50
CA GLY A 140 17.19 -6.30 -5.03
C GLY A 140 16.89 -7.55 -4.20
N ALA A 141 15.79 -7.56 -3.44
CA ALA A 141 15.35 -8.74 -2.67
C ALA A 141 14.97 -9.95 -3.56
N PHE A 142 14.78 -9.75 -4.85
CA PHE A 142 14.41 -10.77 -5.83
C PHE A 142 15.45 -10.91 -6.95
N ASN A 143 16.69 -10.53 -6.69
CA ASN A 143 17.78 -10.58 -7.68
C ASN A 143 17.43 -9.83 -8.99
N GLY A 144 16.82 -8.65 -8.85
CA GLY A 144 16.43 -7.82 -9.99
C GLY A 144 15.08 -8.18 -10.63
N LYS A 145 14.39 -9.20 -10.16
CA LYS A 145 13.01 -9.48 -10.62
C LYS A 145 12.02 -8.43 -10.09
N THR A 146 10.94 -8.23 -10.83
CA THR A 146 9.84 -7.37 -10.38
C THR A 146 8.97 -8.08 -9.34
N PRO A 147 8.20 -7.34 -8.50
CA PRO A 147 7.25 -7.92 -7.57
C PRO A 147 6.25 -8.87 -8.23
N TYR A 148 5.73 -8.51 -9.39
CA TYR A 148 4.79 -9.35 -10.12
C TYR A 148 5.43 -10.64 -10.65
N LYS A 149 6.67 -10.60 -11.09
CA LYS A 149 7.40 -11.82 -11.50
C LYS A 149 7.61 -12.76 -10.33
N ALA A 150 7.99 -12.21 -9.16
CA ALA A 150 8.11 -12.98 -7.92
C ALA A 150 6.76 -13.60 -7.48
N LEU A 151 5.65 -12.87 -7.64
CA LEU A 151 4.31 -13.37 -7.38
C LEU A 151 3.96 -14.55 -8.29
N ARG A 152 4.16 -14.41 -9.60
CA ARG A 152 3.86 -15.47 -10.56
C ARG A 152 4.61 -16.76 -10.24
N GLU A 153 5.90 -16.67 -9.96
CA GLU A 153 6.73 -17.83 -9.60
C GLU A 153 6.21 -18.54 -8.35
N LYS A 154 5.78 -17.78 -7.33
CA LYS A 154 5.19 -18.33 -6.10
C LYS A 154 3.85 -19.03 -6.34
N LEU A 155 2.97 -18.45 -7.15
CA LEU A 155 1.69 -19.07 -7.48
C LEU A 155 1.88 -20.36 -8.29
N GLN A 156 2.84 -20.38 -9.22
CA GLN A 156 3.16 -21.58 -9.99
C GLN A 156 3.71 -22.70 -9.10
N SER A 157 4.62 -22.39 -8.17
CA SER A 157 5.17 -23.39 -7.24
C SER A 157 4.13 -23.99 -6.31
N GLN A 158 3.10 -23.24 -5.91
CA GLN A 158 2.00 -23.76 -5.12
C GLN A 158 1.10 -24.74 -5.89
N ASN A 159 0.89 -24.50 -7.19
CA ASN A 159 0.10 -25.37 -8.06
C ASN A 159 0.82 -26.64 -8.49
N THR A 160 2.15 -26.70 -8.35
CA THR A 160 2.96 -27.88 -8.72
C THR A 160 3.16 -28.84 -7.53
N SER A 161 2.71 -28.44 -6.32
CA SER A 161 2.87 -29.22 -5.09
C SER A 161 1.61 -30.01 -4.70
N VAL A 162 0.74 -30.33 -5.67
CA VAL A 162 -0.45 -31.19 -5.50
C VAL A 162 -0.24 -32.52 -6.21
#